data_4f7ca6dd8d2dd05592d8b80d3bca4c60
#
_entry.id   4f7ca6dd8d2dd05592d8b80d3bca4c60
#
_cell.length_a   1.000
_cell.length_b   1.000
_cell.length_c   1.000
_cell.angle_alpha   90.00
_cell.angle_beta   90.00
_cell.angle_gamma   90.00
#
_symmetry.space_group_name_H-M   'P 1'
#
loop_
_entity.id
_entity.type
_entity.pdbx_description
1 polymer ?
#
loop_
_entity_poly.entity_id
_entity_poly.type
_entity_poly.pdbx_seq_one_letter_code
_entity_poly.pdbx_strand_id
1 'polypeptide(L)'
;AIDTAQFLECPAIQISTGFGYFDMPREEAWKFCRESVGTLAAYAERKGVTLLLEELKVTTTNVLITSKDLAKMIAEIDSPAVVGMVDMDQMTYAGETIDDYFANLGDKLQHIHFNDRGHTVPGDADFPMKEYYDQIKAHGYEGTCSFEICDRRYYIDPDKAIDDTVAWMRANTHE
;
A
#
# COMPACT_ATOMS: atom_id res chain seq x y z
N ALA A 1 16.10 5.12 -6.33
CA ALA A 1 14.63 5.25 -6.50
C ALA A 1 14.19 6.73 -6.42
N ILE A 2 14.45 7.48 -5.33
CA ILE A 2 13.98 8.88 -5.18
C ILE A 2 14.46 9.79 -6.32
N ASP A 3 15.76 9.75 -6.69
CA ASP A 3 16.28 10.54 -7.81
C ASP A 3 15.67 10.12 -9.16
N THR A 4 15.39 8.84 -9.32
CA THR A 4 14.72 8.32 -10.51
C THR A 4 13.27 8.81 -10.57
N ALA A 5 12.55 8.80 -9.44
CA ALA A 5 11.20 9.34 -9.36
C ALA A 5 11.17 10.83 -9.72
N GLN A 6 12.09 11.61 -9.14
CA GLN A 6 12.22 13.03 -9.48
C GLN A 6 12.49 13.23 -10.98
N PHE A 7 13.43 12.48 -11.55
CA PHE A 7 13.76 12.57 -12.98
C PHE A 7 12.59 12.23 -13.90
N LEU A 8 11.77 11.23 -13.49
CA LEU A 8 10.57 10.81 -14.23
C LEU A 8 9.32 11.63 -13.91
N GLU A 9 9.46 12.67 -13.08
CA GLU A 9 8.34 13.49 -12.59
C GLU A 9 7.26 12.65 -11.86
N CYS A 10 7.66 11.53 -11.28
CA CYS A 10 6.78 10.67 -10.49
C CYS A 10 6.65 11.25 -9.08
N PRO A 11 5.44 11.62 -8.62
CA PRO A 11 5.27 12.36 -7.37
C PRO A 11 5.48 11.52 -6.13
N ALA A 12 5.38 10.19 -6.24
CA ALA A 12 5.48 9.28 -5.10
C ALA A 12 6.15 7.96 -5.46
N ILE A 13 6.73 7.32 -4.47
CA ILE A 13 7.25 5.95 -4.57
C ILE A 13 6.78 5.11 -3.38
N GLN A 14 6.40 3.88 -3.66
CA GLN A 14 6.12 2.91 -2.63
C GLN A 14 7.42 2.46 -1.97
N ILE A 15 7.38 2.30 -0.65
CA ILE A 15 8.41 1.65 0.14
C ILE A 15 7.78 0.74 1.18
N SER A 16 8.36 -0.43 1.37
CA SER A 16 7.99 -1.34 2.45
C SER A 16 9.12 -1.42 3.48
N THR A 17 8.83 -2.01 4.64
CA THR A 17 9.85 -2.27 5.68
C THR A 17 10.84 -3.36 5.30
N GLY A 18 10.64 -4.00 4.13
CA GLY A 18 11.39 -5.17 3.72
C GLY A 18 11.06 -6.41 4.54
N PHE A 19 11.82 -7.47 4.32
CA PHE A 19 11.66 -8.71 5.09
C PHE A 19 12.00 -8.48 6.55
N GLY A 20 11.14 -8.98 7.46
CA GLY A 20 11.35 -8.85 8.89
C GLY A 20 12.54 -9.68 9.38
N TYR A 21 13.20 -9.20 10.39
CA TYR A 21 14.23 -9.93 11.13
C TYR A 21 13.55 -10.65 12.31
N PHE A 22 13.05 -11.86 12.08
CA PHE A 22 12.28 -12.61 13.07
C PHE A 22 13.11 -13.13 14.25
N ASP A 23 14.43 -13.05 14.16
CA ASP A 23 15.39 -13.29 15.22
C ASP A 23 15.74 -12.05 16.06
N MET A 24 15.14 -10.89 15.70
CA MET A 24 15.33 -9.60 16.37
C MET A 24 14.04 -9.20 17.10
N PRO A 25 14.13 -8.62 18.32
CA PRO A 25 12.99 -8.03 19.00
C PRO A 25 12.32 -6.95 18.12
N ARG A 26 10.98 -6.95 18.10
CA ARG A 26 10.20 -6.02 17.27
C ARG A 26 10.57 -4.56 17.52
N GLU A 27 10.83 -4.20 18.75
CA GLU A 27 11.19 -2.83 19.15
C GLU A 27 12.51 -2.37 18.52
N GLU A 28 13.46 -3.27 18.38
CA GLU A 28 14.74 -2.99 17.74
C GLU A 28 14.56 -2.87 16.21
N ALA A 29 13.84 -3.79 15.59
CA ALA A 29 13.48 -3.72 14.19
C ALA A 29 12.68 -2.44 13.86
N TRP A 30 11.75 -2.06 14.72
CA TRP A 30 10.98 -0.81 14.62
C TRP A 30 11.89 0.42 14.61
N LYS A 31 12.85 0.48 15.54
CA LYS A 31 13.82 1.57 15.61
C LYS A 31 14.62 1.70 14.31
N PHE A 32 15.16 0.60 13.79
CA PHE A 32 15.91 0.61 12.54
C PHE A 32 15.05 1.06 11.35
N CYS A 33 13.82 0.58 11.26
CA CYS A 33 12.88 1.02 10.25
C CYS A 33 12.65 2.52 10.31
N ARG A 34 12.31 3.04 11.49
CA ARG A 34 12.07 4.48 11.71
C ARG A 34 13.28 5.34 11.34
N GLU A 35 14.49 4.95 11.76
CA GLU A 35 15.72 5.69 11.44
C GLU A 35 16.02 5.68 9.94
N SER A 36 15.81 4.55 9.28
CA SER A 36 16.02 4.40 7.84
C SER A 36 15.02 5.22 7.04
N VAL A 37 13.72 5.08 7.35
CA VAL A 37 12.67 5.83 6.67
C VAL A 37 12.80 7.33 6.95
N GLY A 38 13.14 7.74 8.17
CA GLY A 38 13.39 9.14 8.52
C GLY A 38 14.55 9.74 7.71
N THR A 39 15.61 8.98 7.49
CA THR A 39 16.72 9.41 6.61
C THR A 39 16.28 9.58 5.16
N LEU A 40 15.49 8.63 4.65
CA LEU A 40 14.91 8.69 3.30
C LEU A 40 13.91 9.84 3.18
N ALA A 41 13.09 10.08 4.19
CA ALA A 41 12.10 11.16 4.23
C ALA A 41 12.74 12.53 4.06
N ALA A 42 13.79 12.82 4.84
CA ALA A 42 14.54 14.07 4.71
C ALA A 42 15.16 14.26 3.31
N TYR A 43 15.51 13.17 2.63
CA TYR A 43 15.98 13.23 1.25
C TYR A 43 14.83 13.45 0.27
N ALA A 44 13.73 12.71 0.44
CA ALA A 44 12.54 12.78 -0.39
C ALA A 44 11.90 14.19 -0.38
N GLU A 45 11.83 14.82 0.79
CA GLU A 45 11.36 16.22 0.93
C GLU A 45 12.13 17.17 0.02
N ARG A 46 13.46 17.10 0.03
CA ARG A 46 14.31 17.96 -0.84
C ARG A 46 14.12 17.68 -2.32
N LYS A 47 13.63 16.50 -2.66
CA LYS A 47 13.40 16.06 -4.04
C LYS A 47 11.95 16.25 -4.51
N GLY A 48 11.06 16.64 -3.60
CA GLY A 48 9.63 16.76 -3.90
C GLY A 48 8.96 15.42 -4.21
N VAL A 49 9.44 14.33 -3.60
CA VAL A 49 8.92 12.97 -3.77
C VAL A 49 8.29 12.48 -2.46
N THR A 50 7.11 11.92 -2.53
CA THR A 50 6.41 11.31 -1.40
C THR A 50 6.79 9.82 -1.25
N LEU A 51 6.97 9.36 -0.02
CA LEU A 51 7.18 7.96 0.33
C LEU A 51 5.85 7.36 0.82
N LEU A 52 5.34 6.39 0.08
CA LEU A 52 4.14 5.62 0.42
C LEU A 52 4.58 4.41 1.24
N LEU A 53 4.36 4.41 2.55
CA LEU A 53 4.65 3.26 3.41
C LEU A 53 3.57 2.19 3.23
N GLU A 54 4.01 0.99 2.92
CA GLU A 54 3.17 -0.20 2.80
C GLU A 54 3.38 -1.13 3.99
N GLU A 55 2.28 -1.64 4.54
CA GLU A 55 2.28 -2.76 5.46
C GLU A 55 2.53 -4.07 4.73
N LEU A 56 3.02 -5.07 5.45
CA LEU A 56 3.24 -6.40 4.91
C LEU A 56 2.69 -7.47 5.87
N LYS A 57 2.42 -8.65 5.34
CA LYS A 57 1.93 -9.81 6.12
C LYS A 57 2.86 -10.13 7.30
N VAL A 58 2.29 -10.57 8.39
CA VAL A 58 3.01 -11.04 9.58
C VAL A 58 4.02 -12.16 9.27
N THR A 59 3.86 -12.87 8.16
CA THR A 59 4.80 -13.89 7.68
C THR A 59 5.98 -13.29 6.91
N THR A 60 5.89 -12.03 6.51
CA THR A 60 6.91 -11.32 5.74
C THR A 60 7.69 -10.34 6.60
N THR A 61 7.01 -9.67 7.53
CA THR A 61 7.63 -8.67 8.41
C THR A 61 7.13 -8.81 9.85
N ASN A 62 7.92 -8.29 10.78
CA ASN A 62 7.53 -8.11 12.18
C ASN A 62 7.45 -6.61 12.57
N VAL A 63 7.42 -5.70 11.60
CA VAL A 63 7.45 -4.25 11.84
C VAL A 63 6.09 -3.61 11.54
N LEU A 64 5.80 -3.31 10.28
CA LEU A 64 4.53 -2.70 9.86
C LEU A 64 3.59 -3.79 9.35
N ILE A 65 2.59 -4.12 10.14
CA ILE A 65 1.64 -5.21 9.84
C ILE A 65 0.22 -4.68 9.71
N THR A 66 -0.10 -3.59 10.43
CA THR A 66 -1.45 -3.04 10.54
C THR A 66 -1.49 -1.57 10.16
N SER A 67 -2.68 -1.07 9.88
CA SER A 67 -2.93 0.37 9.69
C SER A 67 -2.50 1.20 10.90
N LYS A 68 -2.62 0.65 12.12
CA LYS A 68 -2.14 1.30 13.36
C LYS A 68 -0.62 1.38 13.42
N ASP A 69 0.08 0.34 12.93
CA ASP A 69 1.53 0.37 12.83
C ASP A 69 1.98 1.45 11.84
N LEU A 70 1.31 1.56 10.69
CA LEU A 70 1.56 2.62 9.70
C LEU A 70 1.35 4.01 10.32
N ALA A 71 0.19 4.25 10.93
CA ALA A 71 -0.14 5.54 11.55
C ALA A 71 0.90 5.93 12.61
N LYS A 72 1.31 4.97 13.46
CA LYS A 72 2.32 5.18 14.49
C LYS A 72 3.69 5.52 13.88
N MET A 73 4.13 4.77 12.87
CA MET A 73 5.42 5.01 12.21
C MET A 73 5.46 6.38 11.54
N ILE A 74 4.39 6.75 10.82
CA ILE A 74 4.25 8.05 10.16
C ILE A 74 4.32 9.18 11.19
N ALA A 75 3.60 9.03 12.31
CA ALA A 75 3.62 10.03 13.39
C ALA A 75 4.99 10.15 14.08
N GLU A 76 5.72 9.05 14.27
CA GLU A 76 7.05 9.05 14.88
C GLU A 76 8.13 9.63 13.95
N ILE A 77 7.97 9.52 12.64
CA ILE A 77 8.89 10.11 11.65
C ILE A 77 8.62 11.61 11.49
N ASP A 78 7.34 12.02 11.60
CA ASP A 78 6.88 13.41 11.55
C ASP A 78 7.40 14.19 10.32
N SER A 79 7.29 13.58 9.14
CA SER A 79 7.68 14.19 7.86
C SER A 79 6.49 14.31 6.92
N PRO A 80 6.34 15.46 6.22
CA PRO A 80 5.31 15.60 5.21
C PRO A 80 5.53 14.70 3.98
N ALA A 81 6.75 14.23 3.77
CA ALA A 81 7.07 13.32 2.68
C ALA A 81 6.74 11.85 2.98
N VAL A 82 6.19 11.54 4.15
CA VAL A 82 5.84 10.15 4.52
C VAL A 82 4.34 10.05 4.73
N VAL A 83 3.73 9.17 3.98
CA VAL A 83 2.29 8.86 4.04
C VAL A 83 2.10 7.34 4.01
N GLY A 84 0.88 6.87 4.20
CA GLY A 84 0.54 5.45 4.18
C GLY A 84 -0.18 5.07 2.90
N MET A 85 -0.15 3.78 2.66
CA MET A 85 -0.99 3.12 1.67
C MET A 85 -1.63 1.87 2.28
N VAL A 86 -2.54 1.27 1.56
CA VAL A 86 -3.11 -0.04 1.88
C VAL A 86 -2.98 -0.97 0.68
N ASP A 87 -2.60 -2.20 0.95
CA ASP A 87 -2.76 -3.32 0.02
C ASP A 87 -3.91 -4.21 0.50
N MET A 88 -4.88 -4.51 -0.37
CA MET A 88 -6.09 -5.27 -0.02
C MET A 88 -5.77 -6.67 0.50
N ASP A 89 -4.75 -7.33 -0.05
CA ASP A 89 -4.34 -8.65 0.39
C ASP A 89 -3.67 -8.60 1.77
N GLN A 90 -2.76 -7.62 1.98
CA GLN A 90 -2.09 -7.41 3.27
C GLN A 90 -3.10 -7.03 4.37
N MET A 91 -4.00 -6.08 4.10
CA MET A 91 -5.08 -5.67 4.99
C MET A 91 -5.88 -6.86 5.49
N THR A 92 -6.30 -7.73 4.57
CA THR A 92 -7.11 -8.90 4.89
C THR A 92 -6.33 -9.92 5.74
N TYR A 93 -5.03 -10.11 5.48
CA TYR A 93 -4.16 -10.94 6.33
C TYR A 93 -3.99 -10.39 7.74
N ALA A 94 -4.01 -9.07 7.90
CA ALA A 94 -3.99 -8.42 9.21
C ALA A 94 -5.32 -8.53 9.96
N GLY A 95 -6.39 -8.95 9.29
CA GLY A 95 -7.75 -9.00 9.83
C GLY A 95 -8.37 -7.61 9.99
N GLU A 96 -7.89 -6.64 9.23
CA GLU A 96 -8.39 -5.27 9.18
C GLU A 96 -9.35 -5.05 8.01
N THR A 97 -10.01 -3.92 8.02
CA THR A 97 -10.98 -3.48 7.03
C THR A 97 -10.54 -2.16 6.40
N ILE A 98 -11.15 -1.79 5.28
CA ILE A 98 -10.96 -0.47 4.65
C ILE A 98 -11.26 0.66 5.63
N ASP A 99 -12.34 0.52 6.43
CA ASP A 99 -12.72 1.50 7.45
C ASP A 99 -11.63 1.71 8.50
N ASP A 100 -10.90 0.64 8.88
CA ASP A 100 -9.78 0.75 9.83
C ASP A 100 -8.66 1.62 9.26
N TYR A 101 -8.35 1.49 7.97
CA TYR A 101 -7.32 2.32 7.32
C TYR A 101 -7.72 3.77 7.25
N PHE A 102 -8.95 4.08 6.85
CA PHE A 102 -9.45 5.47 6.86
C PHE A 102 -9.49 6.05 8.27
N ALA A 103 -9.91 5.27 9.27
CA ALA A 103 -9.96 5.72 10.66
C ALA A 103 -8.56 5.98 11.26
N ASN A 104 -7.56 5.15 10.93
CA ASN A 104 -6.23 5.25 11.52
C ASN A 104 -5.30 6.21 10.77
N LEU A 105 -5.43 6.32 9.45
CA LEU A 105 -4.54 7.13 8.59
C LEU A 105 -5.17 8.48 8.17
N GLY A 106 -6.50 8.55 8.02
CA GLY A 106 -7.17 9.76 7.55
C GLY A 106 -6.54 10.28 6.25
N ASP A 107 -6.21 11.57 6.22
CA ASP A 107 -5.59 12.24 5.06
C ASP A 107 -4.19 11.69 4.70
N LYS A 108 -3.60 10.86 5.58
CA LYS A 108 -2.33 10.19 5.31
C LYS A 108 -2.47 8.92 4.48
N LEU A 109 -3.68 8.43 4.23
CA LEU A 109 -3.92 7.34 3.28
C LEU A 109 -3.95 7.91 1.86
N GLN A 110 -2.88 7.71 1.08
CA GLN A 110 -2.75 8.36 -0.23
C GLN A 110 -2.61 7.41 -1.41
N HIS A 111 -2.50 6.10 -1.16
CA HIS A 111 -2.46 5.11 -2.22
C HIS A 111 -3.15 3.80 -1.80
N ILE A 112 -3.72 3.11 -2.77
CA ILE A 112 -4.38 1.82 -2.58
C ILE A 112 -3.91 0.85 -3.66
N HIS A 113 -3.38 -0.30 -3.27
CA HIS A 113 -3.27 -1.47 -4.14
C HIS A 113 -4.60 -2.21 -4.13
N PHE A 114 -5.33 -2.06 -5.23
CA PHE A 114 -6.66 -2.63 -5.40
C PHE A 114 -6.57 -3.96 -6.14
N ASN A 115 -6.30 -5.02 -5.41
CA ASN A 115 -6.10 -6.38 -5.92
C ASN A 115 -6.98 -7.36 -5.15
N ASP A 116 -7.40 -8.44 -5.80
CA ASP A 116 -8.09 -9.54 -5.17
C ASP A 116 -7.09 -10.45 -4.44
N ARG A 117 -7.57 -11.42 -3.67
CA ARG A 117 -6.75 -12.30 -2.84
C ARG A 117 -5.57 -12.89 -3.62
N GLY A 118 -4.37 -12.79 -3.01
CA GLY A 118 -3.14 -13.30 -3.61
C GLY A 118 -2.64 -12.47 -4.79
N HIS A 119 -2.98 -11.19 -4.84
CA HIS A 119 -2.61 -10.25 -5.92
C HIS A 119 -3.12 -10.72 -7.28
N THR A 120 -4.38 -11.10 -7.31
CA THR A 120 -5.06 -11.50 -8.53
C THR A 120 -5.93 -10.36 -9.09
N VAL A 121 -6.36 -10.54 -10.33
CA VAL A 121 -7.33 -9.65 -11.00
C VAL A 121 -8.62 -9.59 -10.16
N PRO A 122 -9.22 -8.41 -9.94
CA PRO A 122 -10.48 -8.29 -9.24
C PRO A 122 -11.57 -9.19 -9.83
N GLY A 123 -12.11 -10.08 -8.99
CA GLY A 123 -13.09 -11.08 -9.38
C GLY A 123 -12.53 -12.47 -9.73
N ASP A 124 -11.22 -12.65 -9.74
CA ASP A 124 -10.58 -13.96 -9.96
C ASP A 124 -10.42 -14.78 -8.66
N ALA A 125 -10.67 -14.16 -7.51
CA ALA A 125 -10.67 -14.79 -6.20
C ALA A 125 -11.95 -14.43 -5.41
N ASP A 126 -11.87 -14.31 -4.10
CA ASP A 126 -13.04 -14.26 -3.22
C ASP A 126 -13.17 -13.00 -2.36
N PHE A 127 -12.39 -11.95 -2.64
CA PHE A 127 -12.62 -10.69 -1.97
C PHE A 127 -13.87 -9.98 -2.50
N PRO A 128 -14.62 -9.28 -1.66
CA PRO A 128 -15.80 -8.53 -2.10
C PRO A 128 -15.38 -7.21 -2.78
N MET A 129 -14.70 -7.32 -3.92
CA MET A 129 -14.04 -6.20 -4.59
C MET A 129 -14.97 -5.02 -4.90
N LYS A 130 -16.23 -5.31 -5.28
CA LYS A 130 -17.21 -4.24 -5.53
C LYS A 130 -17.58 -3.51 -4.24
N GLU A 131 -17.73 -4.23 -3.14
CA GLU A 131 -18.02 -3.64 -1.82
C GLU A 131 -16.84 -2.79 -1.33
N TYR A 132 -15.61 -3.26 -1.54
CA TYR A 132 -14.41 -2.47 -1.23
C TYR A 132 -14.36 -1.17 -2.03
N TYR A 133 -14.67 -1.23 -3.33
CA TYR A 133 -14.75 -0.03 -4.15
C TYR A 133 -15.81 0.95 -3.63
N ASP A 134 -17.01 0.46 -3.28
CA ASP A 134 -18.08 1.30 -2.76
C ASP A 134 -17.72 1.93 -1.40
N GLN A 135 -17.03 1.19 -0.53
CA GLN A 135 -16.53 1.73 0.76
C GLN A 135 -15.50 2.85 0.53
N ILE A 136 -14.52 2.63 -0.36
CA ILE A 136 -13.52 3.65 -0.71
C ILE A 136 -14.20 4.92 -1.22
N LYS A 137 -15.18 4.80 -2.10
CA LYS A 137 -15.99 5.94 -2.58
C LYS A 137 -16.77 6.63 -1.47
N ALA A 138 -17.39 5.86 -0.56
CA ALA A 138 -18.16 6.40 0.56
C ALA A 138 -17.30 7.23 1.51
N HIS A 139 -16.01 6.91 1.64
CA HIS A 139 -15.03 7.73 2.38
C HIS A 139 -14.61 9.00 1.65
N GLY A 140 -15.02 9.22 0.42
CA GLY A 140 -14.61 10.39 -0.37
C GLY A 140 -13.14 10.37 -0.75
N TYR A 141 -12.58 9.19 -0.95
CA TYR A 141 -11.15 9.05 -1.27
C TYR A 141 -10.79 9.69 -2.61
N GLU A 142 -9.80 10.58 -2.58
CA GLU A 142 -9.30 11.32 -3.75
C GLU A 142 -7.83 10.96 -4.08
N GLY A 143 -7.25 9.99 -3.38
CA GLY A 143 -5.91 9.50 -3.64
C GLY A 143 -5.82 8.64 -4.90
N THR A 144 -4.69 7.95 -5.05
CA THR A 144 -4.45 7.10 -6.22
C THR A 144 -4.68 5.63 -5.92
N CYS A 145 -5.11 4.87 -6.92
CA CYS A 145 -5.20 3.41 -6.86
C CYS A 145 -4.38 2.80 -7.98
N SER A 146 -3.76 1.66 -7.70
CA SER A 146 -3.17 0.81 -8.73
C SER A 146 -3.58 -0.64 -8.53
N PHE A 147 -3.56 -1.41 -9.60
CA PHE A 147 -3.76 -2.85 -9.54
C PHE A 147 -2.40 -3.54 -9.46
N GLU A 148 -2.08 -4.09 -8.29
CA GLU A 148 -0.86 -4.88 -8.12
C GLU A 148 -1.17 -6.34 -8.44
N ILE A 149 -1.14 -6.68 -9.73
CA ILE A 149 -1.45 -8.03 -10.21
C ILE A 149 -0.15 -8.78 -10.45
N CYS A 150 0.26 -9.62 -9.51
CA CYS A 150 1.54 -10.30 -9.56
C CYS A 150 1.46 -11.82 -9.30
N ASP A 151 0.27 -12.43 -9.27
CA ASP A 151 0.14 -13.88 -9.20
C ASP A 151 0.73 -14.54 -10.45
N ARG A 152 1.45 -15.65 -10.25
CA ARG A 152 2.18 -16.36 -11.33
C ARG A 152 1.27 -16.89 -12.44
N ARG A 153 -0.03 -17.06 -12.19
CA ARG A 153 -1.00 -17.51 -13.20
C ARG A 153 -1.04 -16.60 -14.42
N TYR A 154 -0.70 -15.31 -14.24
CA TYR A 154 -0.74 -14.31 -15.32
C TYR A 154 0.57 -14.19 -16.11
N TYR A 155 1.65 -14.87 -15.71
CA TYR A 155 2.95 -14.79 -16.40
C TYR A 155 2.93 -15.33 -17.83
N ILE A 156 1.97 -16.21 -18.15
CA ILE A 156 1.81 -16.79 -19.48
C ILE A 156 1.12 -15.80 -20.42
N ASP A 157 0.18 -15.01 -19.91
CA ASP A 157 -0.59 -14.04 -20.68
C ASP A 157 -0.88 -12.79 -19.82
N PRO A 158 0.10 -11.91 -19.65
CA PRO A 158 -0.07 -10.69 -18.85
C PRO A 158 -1.02 -9.68 -19.51
N ASP A 159 -1.11 -9.68 -20.84
CA ASP A 159 -2.02 -8.78 -21.57
C ASP A 159 -3.47 -9.11 -21.25
N LYS A 160 -3.80 -10.41 -21.15
CA LYS A 160 -5.15 -10.83 -20.72
C LYS A 160 -5.46 -10.36 -19.30
N ALA A 161 -4.51 -10.39 -18.38
CA ALA A 161 -4.73 -9.90 -17.01
C ALA A 161 -5.05 -8.40 -17.00
N ILE A 162 -4.41 -7.61 -17.84
CA ILE A 162 -4.72 -6.19 -18.02
C ILE A 162 -6.13 -6.01 -18.58
N ASP A 163 -6.48 -6.74 -19.64
CA ASP A 163 -7.78 -6.66 -20.26
C ASP A 163 -8.92 -7.05 -19.30
N ASP A 164 -8.74 -8.12 -18.53
CA ASP A 164 -9.71 -8.58 -17.54
C ASP A 164 -9.87 -7.53 -16.41
N THR A 165 -8.77 -6.94 -15.94
CA THR A 165 -8.78 -5.86 -14.94
C THR A 165 -9.56 -4.64 -15.45
N VAL A 166 -9.29 -4.21 -16.67
CA VAL A 166 -10.00 -3.09 -17.31
C VAL A 166 -11.48 -3.42 -17.52
N ALA A 167 -11.80 -4.66 -17.91
CA ALA A 167 -13.18 -5.11 -18.05
C ALA A 167 -13.93 -5.09 -16.72
N TRP A 168 -13.29 -5.57 -15.64
CA TRP A 168 -13.85 -5.50 -14.30
C TRP A 168 -14.11 -4.05 -13.87
N MET A 169 -13.14 -3.16 -14.06
CA MET A 169 -13.31 -1.73 -13.76
C MET A 169 -14.53 -1.16 -14.47
N ARG A 170 -14.61 -1.35 -15.78
CA ARG A 170 -15.73 -0.81 -16.60
C ARG A 170 -17.07 -1.34 -16.15
N ALA A 171 -17.14 -2.60 -15.71
CA ALA A 171 -18.39 -3.20 -15.25
C ALA A 171 -18.83 -2.74 -13.86
N ASN A 172 -17.90 -2.35 -12.98
CA ASN A 172 -18.17 -2.17 -11.55
C ASN A 172 -17.94 -0.75 -11.03
N THR A 173 -17.28 0.14 -11.79
CA THR A 173 -16.89 1.48 -11.30
C THR A 173 -17.60 2.64 -12.02
N HIS A 174 -18.47 2.37 -12.99
CA HIS A 174 -19.32 3.40 -13.62
C HIS A 174 -20.60 3.62 -12.81
N GLU A 175 -20.95 4.87 -12.64
CA GLU A 175 -22.26 5.33 -12.18
C GLU A 175 -23.28 5.36 -13.34
#